data_f5bc097192fabcbc6daf73cdc756a670
#
_entry.id   f5bc097192fabcbc6daf73cdc756a670
#
_cell.length_a   1.000
_cell.length_b   1.000
_cell.length_c   1.000
_cell.angle_alpha   90.00
_cell.angle_beta   90.00
_cell.angle_gamma   90.00
#
_symmetry.space_group_name_H-M   'P 1'
#
loop_
_entity.id
_entity.type
_entity.pdbx_description
1 polymer ?
#
loop_
_entity_poly.entity_id
_entity_poly.type
_entity_poly.pdbx_seq_one_letter_code
_entity_poly.pdbx_strand_id
1 'polypeptide(L)'
;MSREEINSISLKKYAEESYLNYAMYVILDRALPNVGDGLKPVQRRILYAMSELGLDASSKYKKSARIVGDVIGKFHPHGDSAAYEAMVLMAQNFSFKYPLVDGQGNWGSQDDPKSFAAMRYTESKLTNFANLLISELKLGTVDWQANFDGSLLEPIIFPSKIPSILLNGTSGIAVGMATDIPSHNINEIIDATIKILEEPKTSLKEILKIIKGPDFSNESPVIINSEELEEMYSSGRGGFKIQAKWQQEKNSIIIDSLPYQASGSKILEQIAEQMQNKKLPMVVDLADEGDHEYPVRLVITLKSNRVNADDLMNHLFASTDLQKNYRTNMNLISLKGGPKVFALIDLLKEWLVFRTVSYTHLTLPTTVSV
;
A
#
# COMPACT_ATOMS: atom_id res chain seq x y z
N MET A 1 50.54 -17.07 21.50
CA MET A 1 49.97 -15.96 20.74
C MET A 1 49.75 -16.46 19.30
N SER A 2 48.54 -16.85 18.94
CA SER A 2 48.17 -17.23 17.59
C SER A 2 48.23 -15.98 16.70
N ARG A 3 49.02 -16.01 15.63
CA ARG A 3 48.97 -14.98 14.57
C ARG A 3 47.58 -14.98 13.99
N GLU A 4 46.81 -13.90 14.18
CA GLU A 4 45.61 -13.64 13.40
C GLU A 4 46.07 -13.58 11.93
N GLU A 5 45.58 -14.52 11.12
CA GLU A 5 45.71 -14.46 9.67
C GLU A 5 44.93 -13.22 9.17
N ILE A 6 45.66 -12.20 8.78
CA ILE A 6 45.09 -11.02 8.14
C ILE A 6 44.72 -11.42 6.73
N ASN A 7 43.45 -11.73 6.52
CA ASN A 7 42.90 -11.94 5.19
C ASN A 7 42.80 -10.59 4.45
N SER A 8 43.69 -10.33 3.51
CA SER A 8 43.63 -9.15 2.65
C SER A 8 42.71 -9.41 1.45
N ILE A 9 41.67 -8.61 1.33
CA ILE A 9 40.76 -8.59 0.16
C ILE A 9 40.97 -7.28 -0.61
N SER A 10 40.94 -7.30 -1.93
CA SER A 10 41.02 -6.06 -2.69
C SER A 10 39.79 -5.17 -2.43
N LEU A 11 39.98 -3.85 -2.37
CA LEU A 11 38.89 -2.91 -2.14
C LEU A 11 37.76 -3.09 -3.18
N LYS A 12 38.12 -3.36 -4.44
CA LYS A 12 37.13 -3.62 -5.51
C LYS A 12 36.24 -4.82 -5.16
N LYS A 13 36.84 -5.97 -4.82
CA LYS A 13 36.10 -7.18 -4.47
C LYS A 13 35.23 -6.99 -3.24
N TYR A 14 35.76 -6.34 -2.21
CA TYR A 14 35.01 -6.00 -0.99
C TYR A 14 33.79 -5.12 -1.30
N ALA A 15 33.97 -4.07 -2.11
CA ALA A 15 32.89 -3.18 -2.49
C ALA A 15 31.81 -3.90 -3.31
N GLU A 16 32.21 -4.74 -4.29
CA GLU A 16 31.29 -5.53 -5.09
C GLU A 16 30.45 -6.50 -4.24
N GLU A 17 31.07 -7.26 -3.36
CA GLU A 17 30.40 -8.22 -2.47
C GLU A 17 29.48 -7.51 -1.46
N SER A 18 29.93 -6.42 -0.85
CA SER A 18 29.15 -5.65 0.10
C SER A 18 27.94 -5.00 -0.55
N TYR A 19 28.11 -4.46 -1.76
CA TYR A 19 27.00 -3.86 -2.51
C TYR A 19 25.98 -4.89 -2.97
N LEU A 20 26.44 -6.06 -3.42
CA LEU A 20 25.56 -7.17 -3.81
C LEU A 20 24.73 -7.65 -2.62
N ASN A 21 25.38 -7.87 -1.46
CA ASN A 21 24.68 -8.29 -0.23
C ASN A 21 23.66 -7.24 0.23
N TYR A 22 24.02 -5.96 0.17
CA TYR A 22 23.10 -4.88 0.47
C TYR A 22 21.93 -4.83 -0.52
N ALA A 23 22.19 -4.97 -1.82
CA ALA A 23 21.14 -4.99 -2.83
C ALA A 23 20.16 -6.16 -2.63
N MET A 24 20.67 -7.36 -2.37
CA MET A 24 19.84 -8.53 -2.07
C MET A 24 18.99 -8.32 -0.82
N TYR A 25 19.57 -7.79 0.26
CA TYR A 25 18.83 -7.46 1.46
C TYR A 25 17.70 -6.45 1.21
N VAL A 26 17.98 -5.36 0.47
CA VAL A 26 16.97 -4.33 0.16
C VAL A 26 15.84 -4.90 -0.69
N ILE A 27 16.15 -5.80 -1.63
CA ILE A 27 15.15 -6.44 -2.49
C ILE A 27 14.28 -7.43 -1.69
N LEU A 28 14.91 -8.37 -0.99
CA LEU A 28 14.23 -9.53 -0.41
C LEU A 28 13.63 -9.25 0.97
N ASP A 29 14.26 -8.36 1.78
CA ASP A 29 13.89 -8.17 3.18
C ASP A 29 13.56 -6.70 3.55
N ARG A 30 13.28 -5.82 2.57
CA ARG A 30 12.89 -4.43 2.86
C ARG A 30 11.80 -3.88 1.94
N ALA A 31 12.06 -3.85 0.62
CA ALA A 31 11.28 -3.00 -0.29
C ALA A 31 10.13 -3.72 -0.97
N LEU A 32 10.29 -5.01 -1.31
CA LEU A 32 9.28 -5.76 -2.05
C LEU A 32 8.37 -6.56 -1.10
N PRO A 33 7.04 -6.58 -1.37
CA PRO A 33 6.11 -7.41 -0.64
C PRO A 33 6.15 -8.85 -1.15
N ASN A 34 5.70 -9.80 -0.31
CA ASN A 34 5.52 -11.19 -0.72
C ASN A 34 4.15 -11.40 -1.38
N VAL A 35 4.07 -12.27 -2.38
CA VAL A 35 2.81 -12.57 -3.08
C VAL A 35 1.77 -13.24 -2.18
N GLY A 36 2.20 -14.01 -1.17
CA GLY A 36 1.30 -14.76 -0.29
C GLY A 36 0.47 -13.86 0.63
N ASP A 37 1.10 -12.93 1.33
CA ASP A 37 0.41 -12.04 2.28
C ASP A 37 0.39 -10.56 1.88
N GLY A 38 1.07 -10.19 0.79
CA GLY A 38 1.11 -8.82 0.29
C GLY A 38 1.86 -7.82 1.18
N LEU A 39 2.63 -8.30 2.14
CA LEU A 39 3.28 -7.46 3.14
C LEU A 39 4.79 -7.34 2.90
N LYS A 40 5.32 -6.16 3.21
CA LYS A 40 6.75 -5.97 3.42
C LYS A 40 7.16 -6.52 4.79
N PRO A 41 8.43 -6.91 4.99
CA PRO A 41 8.88 -7.47 6.26
C PRO A 41 8.56 -6.61 7.50
N VAL A 42 8.77 -5.30 7.43
CA VAL A 42 8.43 -4.38 8.54
C VAL A 42 6.95 -4.40 8.87
N GLN A 43 6.08 -4.43 7.88
CA GLN A 43 4.62 -4.48 8.07
C GLN A 43 4.21 -5.80 8.74
N ARG A 44 4.74 -6.92 8.26
CA ARG A 44 4.49 -8.24 8.84
C ARG A 44 4.93 -8.31 10.30
N ARG A 45 6.12 -7.81 10.62
CA ARG A 45 6.67 -7.77 11.98
C ARG A 45 5.85 -6.89 12.93
N ILE A 46 5.33 -5.75 12.44
CA ILE A 46 4.41 -4.90 13.21
C ILE A 46 3.13 -5.64 13.55
N LEU A 47 2.45 -6.23 12.55
CA LEU A 47 1.20 -6.95 12.77
C LEU A 47 1.41 -8.20 13.65
N TYR A 48 2.55 -8.90 13.49
CA TYR A 48 2.91 -10.02 14.34
C TYR A 48 3.11 -9.60 15.80
N ALA A 49 3.87 -8.55 16.05
CA ALA A 49 4.07 -8.02 17.41
C ALA A 49 2.75 -7.57 18.04
N MET A 50 1.85 -6.94 17.26
CA MET A 50 0.50 -6.58 17.73
C MET A 50 -0.33 -7.81 18.10
N SER A 51 -0.25 -8.88 17.30
CA SER A 51 -0.92 -10.16 17.57
C SER A 51 -0.39 -10.82 18.84
N GLU A 52 0.93 -10.84 19.03
CA GLU A 52 1.56 -11.38 20.25
C GLU A 52 1.20 -10.57 21.51
N LEU A 53 0.95 -9.28 21.38
CA LEU A 53 0.45 -8.40 22.44
C LEU A 53 -1.06 -8.57 22.70
N GLY A 54 -1.77 -9.42 21.94
CA GLY A 54 -3.21 -9.64 22.04
C GLY A 54 -4.03 -8.42 21.63
N LEU A 55 -3.55 -7.65 20.66
CA LEU A 55 -4.19 -6.44 20.16
C LEU A 55 -5.10 -6.73 18.95
N ASP A 56 -6.06 -7.61 19.11
CA ASP A 56 -7.09 -7.83 18.11
C ASP A 56 -8.09 -6.65 18.04
N ALA A 57 -9.00 -6.69 17.07
CA ALA A 57 -9.97 -5.62 16.84
C ALA A 57 -10.92 -5.38 18.03
N SER A 58 -11.17 -6.39 18.86
CA SER A 58 -12.03 -6.30 20.04
C SER A 58 -11.29 -5.81 21.30
N SER A 59 -9.96 -5.80 21.27
CA SER A 59 -9.12 -5.43 22.39
C SER A 59 -9.13 -3.91 22.67
N LYS A 60 -8.64 -3.54 23.84
CA LYS A 60 -8.37 -2.12 24.15
C LYS A 60 -7.13 -1.64 23.43
N TYR A 61 -7.14 -0.37 23.05
CA TYR A 61 -5.95 0.27 22.47
C TYR A 61 -4.76 0.23 23.44
N LYS A 62 -3.57 0.12 22.87
CA LYS A 62 -2.29 0.31 23.60
C LYS A 62 -1.47 1.42 22.96
N LYS A 63 -0.63 2.06 23.76
CA LYS A 63 0.32 3.08 23.28
C LYS A 63 1.16 2.55 22.13
N SER A 64 1.22 3.31 21.03
CA SER A 64 2.01 2.94 19.85
C SER A 64 3.49 2.75 20.19
N ALA A 65 4.02 3.53 21.12
CA ALA A 65 5.40 3.38 21.62
C ALA A 65 5.68 1.99 22.20
N ARG A 66 4.69 1.34 22.84
CA ARG A 66 4.84 -0.04 23.34
C ARG A 66 4.97 -1.03 22.20
N ILE A 67 4.14 -0.87 21.17
CA ILE A 67 4.16 -1.76 20.00
C ILE A 67 5.48 -1.61 19.24
N VAL A 68 5.88 -0.37 18.95
CA VAL A 68 7.15 -0.07 18.27
C VAL A 68 8.33 -0.62 19.06
N GLY A 69 8.35 -0.47 20.40
CA GLY A 69 9.39 -1.03 21.26
C GLY A 69 9.51 -2.55 21.13
N ASP A 70 8.38 -3.28 21.13
CA ASP A 70 8.38 -4.73 20.93
C ASP A 70 8.84 -5.11 19.50
N VAL A 71 8.46 -4.36 18.48
CA VAL A 71 8.87 -4.60 17.08
C VAL A 71 10.39 -4.49 16.95
N ILE A 72 10.98 -3.38 17.37
CA ILE A 72 12.41 -3.15 17.20
C ILE A 72 13.25 -4.01 18.13
N GLY A 73 12.76 -4.29 19.33
CA GLY A 73 13.46 -5.09 20.31
C GLY A 73 13.46 -6.59 20.03
N LYS A 74 12.45 -7.10 19.30
CA LYS A 74 12.24 -8.53 19.09
C LYS A 74 12.44 -8.99 17.65
N PHE A 75 12.03 -8.18 16.64
CA PHE A 75 11.87 -8.68 15.27
C PHE A 75 12.56 -7.80 14.22
N HIS A 76 12.63 -6.48 14.42
CA HIS A 76 13.07 -5.56 13.38
C HIS A 76 14.16 -4.61 13.86
N PRO A 77 15.47 -4.98 13.73
CA PRO A 77 16.60 -4.24 14.30
C PRO A 77 16.91 -2.97 13.51
N HIS A 78 15.96 -2.03 13.43
CA HIS A 78 16.06 -0.76 12.72
C HIS A 78 15.55 0.38 13.60
N GLY A 79 15.64 1.63 13.09
CA GLY A 79 15.17 2.80 13.82
C GLY A 79 13.67 2.76 14.14
N ASP A 80 13.31 3.22 15.32
CA ASP A 80 11.94 3.29 15.81
C ASP A 80 11.05 4.18 14.93
N SER A 81 11.59 5.27 14.40
CA SER A 81 10.88 6.17 13.48
C SER A 81 10.41 5.44 12.23
N ALA A 82 11.26 4.60 11.61
CA ALA A 82 10.89 3.86 10.41
C ALA A 82 9.78 2.82 10.68
N ALA A 83 9.85 2.12 11.81
CA ALA A 83 8.81 1.18 12.23
C ALA A 83 7.49 1.91 12.53
N TYR A 84 7.56 3.06 13.21
CA TYR A 84 6.38 3.86 13.50
C TYR A 84 5.74 4.46 12.25
N GLU A 85 6.53 5.02 11.33
CA GLU A 85 6.04 5.54 10.04
C GLU A 85 5.33 4.44 9.23
N ALA A 86 5.88 3.23 9.19
CA ALA A 86 5.21 2.10 8.53
C ALA A 86 3.87 1.76 9.20
N MET A 87 3.80 1.82 10.54
CA MET A 87 2.57 1.61 11.29
C MET A 87 1.55 2.72 11.02
N VAL A 88 1.99 3.98 10.92
CA VAL A 88 1.14 5.14 10.58
C VAL A 88 0.50 4.95 9.22
N LEU A 89 1.26 4.58 8.20
CA LEU A 89 0.71 4.34 6.86
C LEU A 89 -0.37 3.26 6.86
N MET A 90 -0.20 2.18 7.63
CA MET A 90 -1.19 1.10 7.76
C MET A 90 -2.46 1.52 8.51
N ALA A 91 -2.43 2.63 9.24
CA ALA A 91 -3.58 3.18 9.96
C ALA A 91 -4.32 4.28 9.17
N GLN A 92 -3.67 4.90 8.18
CA GLN A 92 -4.25 5.99 7.39
C GLN A 92 -5.21 5.44 6.33
N ASN A 93 -6.49 5.81 6.42
CA ASN A 93 -7.54 5.40 5.47
C ASN A 93 -7.39 6.03 4.07
N PHE A 94 -6.60 7.09 3.94
CA PHE A 94 -6.24 7.70 2.66
C PHE A 94 -4.95 7.12 2.04
N SER A 95 -4.18 6.33 2.81
CA SER A 95 -2.98 5.62 2.34
C SER A 95 -3.27 4.14 2.06
N PHE A 96 -4.04 3.49 2.91
CA PHE A 96 -4.50 2.10 2.78
C PHE A 96 -5.99 2.07 2.52
N LYS A 97 -6.40 1.45 1.43
CA LYS A 97 -7.84 1.28 1.12
C LYS A 97 -8.56 0.45 2.18
N TYR A 98 -7.88 -0.55 2.72
CA TYR A 98 -8.31 -1.40 3.81
C TYR A 98 -7.28 -1.35 4.94
N PRO A 99 -7.37 -0.40 5.87
CA PRO A 99 -6.40 -0.24 6.95
C PRO A 99 -6.20 -1.51 7.77
N LEU A 100 -4.95 -1.78 8.15
CA LEU A 100 -4.56 -2.94 8.96
C LEU A 100 -4.43 -2.58 10.44
N VAL A 101 -4.19 -1.31 10.72
CA VAL A 101 -4.06 -0.75 12.08
C VAL A 101 -5.24 0.19 12.32
N ASP A 102 -5.89 0.04 13.46
CA ASP A 102 -6.90 0.96 13.97
C ASP A 102 -6.21 1.88 14.98
N GLY A 103 -6.15 3.17 14.66
CA GLY A 103 -5.42 4.17 15.41
C GLY A 103 -6.31 5.17 16.12
N GLN A 104 -5.94 5.53 17.35
CA GLN A 104 -6.57 6.60 18.14
C GLN A 104 -5.57 7.73 18.39
N GLY A 105 -5.98 8.97 18.13
CA GLY A 105 -5.12 10.15 18.17
C GLY A 105 -4.88 10.77 16.80
N ASN A 106 -3.84 11.57 16.66
CA ASN A 106 -3.46 12.18 15.38
C ASN A 106 -2.53 11.26 14.57
N TRP A 107 -3.05 10.72 13.49
CA TRP A 107 -2.34 9.85 12.54
C TRP A 107 -2.05 10.53 11.20
N GLY A 108 -2.08 11.87 11.15
CA GLY A 108 -1.93 12.66 9.94
C GLY A 108 -3.26 12.89 9.22
N SER A 109 -3.19 13.68 8.17
CA SER A 109 -4.33 13.97 7.28
C SER A 109 -3.93 13.76 5.83
N GLN A 110 -4.89 13.78 4.92
CA GLN A 110 -4.60 13.68 3.49
C GLN A 110 -3.75 14.86 2.99
N ASP A 111 -3.95 16.06 3.55
CA ASP A 111 -3.17 17.24 3.21
C ASP A 111 -1.73 17.18 3.70
N ASP A 112 -1.54 16.62 4.90
CA ASP A 112 -0.21 16.42 5.47
C ASP A 112 -0.09 15.02 6.09
N PRO A 113 0.17 14.00 5.27
CA PRO A 113 0.28 12.62 5.74
C PRO A 113 1.41 12.38 6.73
N LYS A 114 2.38 13.31 6.79
CA LYS A 114 3.55 13.20 7.69
C LYS A 114 3.39 13.98 8.99
N SER A 115 2.34 14.77 9.14
CA SER A 115 2.05 15.53 10.36
C SER A 115 1.24 14.72 11.36
N PHE A 116 1.75 13.55 11.74
CA PHE A 116 1.20 12.70 12.77
C PHE A 116 1.89 12.93 14.12
N ALA A 117 1.17 12.63 15.21
CA ALA A 117 1.71 12.79 16.55
C ALA A 117 2.80 11.73 16.84
N ALA A 118 3.73 12.06 17.75
CA ALA A 118 4.72 11.11 18.21
C ALA A 118 4.07 9.86 18.84
N MET A 119 4.71 8.70 18.72
CA MET A 119 4.19 7.38 19.14
C MET A 119 3.79 7.29 20.62
N ARG A 120 4.29 8.20 21.48
CA ARG A 120 3.89 8.28 22.89
C ARG A 120 2.51 8.87 23.10
N TYR A 121 1.96 9.58 22.11
CA TYR A 121 0.63 10.20 22.17
C TYR A 121 -0.45 9.39 21.47
N THR A 122 -0.08 8.55 20.50
CA THR A 122 -1.02 7.72 19.75
C THR A 122 -1.22 6.35 20.41
N GLU A 123 -2.38 5.77 20.16
CA GLU A 123 -2.74 4.42 20.59
C GLU A 123 -3.24 3.62 19.39
N SER A 124 -3.03 2.31 19.40
CA SER A 124 -3.42 1.47 18.28
C SER A 124 -3.75 0.04 18.66
N LYS A 125 -4.47 -0.63 17.77
CA LYS A 125 -4.81 -2.05 17.77
C LYS A 125 -4.99 -2.54 16.33
N LEU A 126 -5.18 -3.83 16.12
CA LEU A 126 -5.48 -4.40 14.81
C LEU A 126 -6.92 -4.11 14.37
N THR A 127 -7.14 -3.98 13.07
CA THR A 127 -8.48 -3.92 12.48
C THR A 127 -9.07 -5.32 12.29
N ASN A 128 -10.39 -5.39 12.03
CA ASN A 128 -11.03 -6.64 11.61
C ASN A 128 -10.46 -7.15 10.28
N PHE A 129 -10.03 -6.25 9.39
CA PHE A 129 -9.42 -6.63 8.12
C PHE A 129 -8.05 -7.31 8.32
N ALA A 130 -7.24 -6.86 9.27
CA ALA A 130 -5.97 -7.51 9.61
C ALA A 130 -6.16 -8.96 10.06
N ASN A 131 -7.29 -9.31 10.68
CA ASN A 131 -7.61 -10.68 11.06
C ASN A 131 -7.69 -11.64 9.87
N LEU A 132 -8.03 -11.16 8.67
CA LEU A 132 -8.01 -11.99 7.47
C LEU A 132 -6.60 -12.47 7.07
N LEU A 133 -5.57 -11.78 7.55
CA LEU A 133 -4.18 -12.13 7.30
C LEU A 133 -3.61 -13.07 8.36
N ILE A 134 -4.04 -12.92 9.63
CA ILE A 134 -3.34 -13.52 10.79
C ILE A 134 -4.13 -14.56 11.56
N SER A 135 -5.45 -14.67 11.38
CA SER A 135 -6.32 -15.51 12.21
C SER A 135 -5.96 -17.00 12.23
N GLU A 136 -5.27 -17.50 11.22
CA GLU A 136 -4.85 -18.90 11.11
C GLU A 136 -3.39 -19.13 11.52
N LEU A 137 -2.67 -18.08 11.97
CA LEU A 137 -1.24 -18.11 12.26
C LEU A 137 -0.81 -19.21 13.24
N LYS A 138 -1.65 -19.50 14.24
CA LYS A 138 -1.36 -20.50 15.29
C LYS A 138 -1.90 -21.89 14.97
N LEU A 139 -2.36 -22.14 13.74
CA LEU A 139 -3.02 -23.39 13.33
C LEU A 139 -2.11 -24.31 12.48
N GLY A 140 -0.78 -24.10 12.52
CA GLY A 140 0.16 -24.94 11.77
C GLY A 140 0.20 -24.64 10.26
N THR A 141 -0.24 -23.45 9.85
CA THR A 141 -0.39 -23.04 8.44
C THR A 141 0.80 -22.28 7.87
N VAL A 142 1.81 -22.01 8.68
CA VAL A 142 2.95 -21.16 8.32
C VAL A 142 4.27 -21.77 8.72
N ASP A 143 5.31 -21.44 7.96
CA ASP A 143 6.69 -21.73 8.31
C ASP A 143 7.25 -20.58 9.17
N TRP A 144 8.12 -20.97 10.10
CA TRP A 144 8.73 -20.07 11.08
C TRP A 144 10.23 -19.97 10.82
N GLN A 145 10.77 -18.78 11.06
CA GLN A 145 12.21 -18.53 11.03
C GLN A 145 12.67 -17.88 12.33
N ALA A 146 13.97 -18.00 12.61
CA ALA A 146 14.56 -17.27 13.73
C ALA A 146 14.51 -15.76 13.44
N ASN A 147 14.28 -14.97 14.48
CA ASN A 147 14.45 -13.52 14.44
C ASN A 147 15.92 -13.15 14.28
N PHE A 148 16.23 -11.84 14.23
CA PHE A 148 17.58 -11.33 13.94
C PHE A 148 18.67 -11.79 14.91
N ASP A 149 18.36 -12.11 16.18
CA ASP A 149 19.31 -12.57 17.21
C ASP A 149 19.16 -14.07 17.53
N GLY A 150 18.24 -14.78 16.88
CA GLY A 150 17.99 -16.20 17.08
C GLY A 150 17.26 -16.55 18.38
N SER A 151 16.82 -15.57 19.16
CA SER A 151 16.16 -15.80 20.47
C SER A 151 14.67 -16.13 20.36
N LEU A 152 14.03 -15.70 19.29
CA LEU A 152 12.59 -15.87 19.05
C LEU A 152 12.33 -16.40 17.63
N LEU A 153 11.10 -16.83 17.39
CA LEU A 153 10.63 -17.20 16.07
C LEU A 153 9.66 -16.13 15.55
N GLU A 154 9.73 -15.85 14.25
CA GLU A 154 8.79 -15.02 13.51
C GLU A 154 8.24 -15.78 12.29
N PRO A 155 6.98 -15.53 11.86
CA PRO A 155 6.44 -16.19 10.68
C PRO A 155 7.08 -15.65 9.42
N ILE A 156 7.42 -16.53 8.47
CA ILE A 156 8.01 -16.13 7.19
C ILE A 156 6.98 -15.36 6.36
N ILE A 157 5.75 -15.86 6.27
CA ILE A 157 4.62 -15.28 5.53
C ILE A 157 3.35 -15.53 6.35
N PHE A 158 2.40 -14.60 6.39
CA PHE A 158 1.11 -14.82 7.02
C PHE A 158 0.18 -15.69 6.17
N PRO A 159 -0.69 -16.50 6.79
CA PRO A 159 -1.65 -17.37 6.09
C PRO A 159 -2.86 -16.57 5.59
N SER A 160 -2.60 -15.56 4.77
CA SER A 160 -3.62 -14.62 4.29
C SER A 160 -4.78 -15.34 3.60
N LYS A 161 -6.01 -15.03 4.03
CA LYS A 161 -7.25 -15.56 3.44
C LYS A 161 -7.66 -14.85 2.15
N ILE A 162 -7.00 -13.76 1.81
CA ILE A 162 -7.32 -12.89 0.68
C ILE A 162 -6.02 -12.44 -0.02
N PRO A 163 -6.04 -12.15 -1.31
CA PRO A 163 -4.88 -11.61 -2.04
C PRO A 163 -4.67 -10.13 -1.70
N SER A 164 -4.23 -9.86 -0.47
CA SER A 164 -4.18 -8.52 0.14
C SER A 164 -3.33 -7.51 -0.63
N ILE A 165 -2.33 -7.98 -1.38
CA ILE A 165 -1.49 -7.11 -2.21
C ILE A 165 -2.29 -6.34 -3.26
N LEU A 166 -3.30 -6.94 -3.86
CA LEU A 166 -4.18 -6.26 -4.82
C LEU A 166 -5.20 -5.35 -4.13
N LEU A 167 -5.53 -5.63 -2.87
CA LEU A 167 -6.53 -4.85 -2.13
C LEU A 167 -5.96 -3.51 -1.65
N ASN A 168 -4.79 -3.51 -1.07
CA ASN A 168 -4.13 -2.31 -0.56
C ASN A 168 -3.07 -1.73 -1.48
N GLY A 169 -2.59 -2.54 -2.42
CA GLY A 169 -1.45 -2.15 -3.22
C GLY A 169 -0.16 -1.99 -2.41
N THR A 170 0.86 -1.47 -3.02
CA THR A 170 2.13 -1.11 -2.37
C THR A 170 2.97 -0.24 -3.28
N SER A 171 3.87 0.54 -2.70
CA SER A 171 4.94 1.23 -3.42
C SER A 171 6.25 0.99 -2.69
N GLY A 172 7.33 0.75 -3.44
CA GLY A 172 8.65 0.50 -2.86
C GLY A 172 9.76 0.62 -3.88
N ILE A 173 10.89 1.15 -3.43
CA ILE A 173 12.09 1.34 -4.25
C ILE A 173 13.19 0.45 -3.68
N ALA A 174 13.69 -0.46 -4.50
CA ALA A 174 14.83 -1.32 -4.18
C ALA A 174 16.04 -0.94 -5.04
N VAL A 175 17.12 -1.70 -4.89
CA VAL A 175 18.31 -1.52 -5.75
C VAL A 175 18.05 -2.17 -7.10
N GLY A 176 18.08 -1.37 -8.17
CA GLY A 176 17.87 -1.83 -9.53
C GLY A 176 16.43 -2.21 -9.91
N MET A 177 15.48 -2.13 -8.99
CA MET A 177 14.07 -2.41 -9.24
C MET A 177 13.14 -1.65 -8.30
N ALA A 178 11.87 -1.55 -8.69
CA ALA A 178 10.83 -0.95 -7.87
C ALA A 178 9.55 -1.80 -7.96
N THR A 179 8.65 -1.57 -7.00
CA THR A 179 7.27 -2.06 -7.05
C THR A 179 6.33 -0.88 -6.91
N ASP A 180 5.24 -0.89 -7.67
CA ASP A 180 4.16 0.09 -7.55
C ASP A 180 2.86 -0.58 -8.01
N ILE A 181 2.08 -1.04 -7.06
CA ILE A 181 0.86 -1.82 -7.28
C ILE A 181 -0.31 -1.01 -6.76
N PRO A 182 -1.28 -0.65 -7.62
CA PRO A 182 -2.46 0.06 -7.18
C PRO A 182 -3.40 -0.82 -6.36
N SER A 183 -4.22 -0.21 -5.52
CA SER A 183 -5.31 -0.87 -4.82
C SER A 183 -6.50 -1.17 -5.73
N HIS A 184 -7.35 -2.14 -5.32
CA HIS A 184 -8.52 -2.60 -6.06
C HIS A 184 -9.71 -2.83 -5.13
N ASN A 185 -10.88 -2.96 -5.73
CA ASN A 185 -12.10 -3.29 -5.00
C ASN A 185 -12.09 -4.75 -4.53
N ILE A 186 -12.42 -4.97 -3.26
CA ILE A 186 -12.39 -6.30 -2.64
C ILE A 186 -13.36 -7.27 -3.30
N ASN A 187 -14.57 -6.83 -3.66
CA ASN A 187 -15.56 -7.70 -4.29
C ASN A 187 -15.08 -8.15 -5.67
N GLU A 188 -14.56 -7.23 -6.48
CA GLU A 188 -14.02 -7.54 -7.80
C GLU A 188 -12.85 -8.54 -7.73
N ILE A 189 -11.94 -8.34 -6.77
CA ILE A 189 -10.80 -9.25 -6.59
C ILE A 189 -11.23 -10.63 -6.10
N ILE A 190 -12.20 -10.70 -5.18
CA ILE A 190 -12.72 -11.98 -4.69
C ILE A 190 -13.47 -12.72 -5.80
N ASP A 191 -14.36 -12.04 -6.53
CA ASP A 191 -15.13 -12.65 -7.62
C ASP A 191 -14.21 -13.15 -8.75
N ALA A 192 -13.18 -12.38 -9.10
CA ALA A 192 -12.18 -12.79 -10.08
C ALA A 192 -11.36 -14.00 -9.58
N THR A 193 -11.02 -14.03 -8.29
CA THR A 193 -10.29 -15.15 -7.69
C THR A 193 -11.13 -16.42 -7.69
N ILE A 194 -12.42 -16.33 -7.35
CA ILE A 194 -13.37 -17.45 -7.41
C ILE A 194 -13.50 -17.94 -8.86
N LYS A 195 -13.66 -17.01 -9.82
CA LYS A 195 -13.74 -17.36 -11.25
C LYS A 195 -12.51 -18.14 -11.73
N ILE A 196 -11.30 -17.75 -11.32
CA ILE A 196 -10.07 -18.45 -11.67
C ILE A 196 -10.00 -19.83 -10.99
N LEU A 197 -10.50 -19.95 -9.76
CA LEU A 197 -10.54 -21.21 -9.02
C LEU A 197 -11.48 -22.21 -9.70
N GLU A 198 -12.66 -21.78 -10.12
CA GLU A 198 -13.67 -22.60 -10.81
C GLU A 198 -13.24 -22.95 -12.25
N GLU A 199 -12.67 -21.97 -12.96
CA GLU A 199 -12.25 -22.09 -14.34
C GLU A 199 -10.78 -21.68 -14.52
N PRO A 200 -9.80 -22.57 -14.26
CA PRO A 200 -8.36 -22.23 -14.29
C PRO A 200 -7.83 -21.74 -15.64
N LYS A 201 -8.58 -21.96 -16.74
CA LYS A 201 -8.23 -21.51 -18.09
C LYS A 201 -8.86 -20.18 -18.47
N THR A 202 -9.53 -19.49 -17.53
CA THR A 202 -10.14 -18.17 -17.76
C THR A 202 -9.14 -17.19 -18.34
N SER A 203 -9.53 -16.48 -19.38
CA SER A 203 -8.70 -15.48 -20.05
C SER A 203 -8.67 -14.14 -19.29
N LEU A 204 -7.65 -13.31 -19.56
CA LEU A 204 -7.57 -11.95 -18.99
C LEU A 204 -8.80 -11.12 -19.36
N LYS A 205 -9.31 -11.24 -20.59
CA LYS A 205 -10.50 -10.50 -21.04
C LYS A 205 -11.75 -10.84 -20.24
N GLU A 206 -11.89 -12.08 -19.78
CA GLU A 206 -12.99 -12.48 -18.90
C GLU A 206 -12.82 -11.92 -17.50
N ILE A 207 -11.60 -11.91 -16.97
CA ILE A 207 -11.29 -11.31 -15.68
C ILE A 207 -11.50 -9.79 -15.69
N LEU A 208 -11.18 -9.10 -16.78
CA LEU A 208 -11.41 -7.66 -16.94
C LEU A 208 -12.90 -7.26 -17.05
N LYS A 209 -13.82 -8.21 -17.23
CA LYS A 209 -15.25 -7.95 -17.06
C LYS A 209 -15.64 -7.83 -15.59
N ILE A 210 -14.87 -8.43 -14.69
CA ILE A 210 -15.07 -8.43 -13.24
C ILE A 210 -14.24 -7.30 -12.62
N ILE A 211 -12.90 -7.32 -12.83
CA ILE A 211 -12.00 -6.27 -12.36
C ILE A 211 -12.00 -5.12 -13.37
N LYS A 212 -12.63 -4.02 -13.01
CA LYS A 212 -12.78 -2.86 -13.89
C LYS A 212 -11.53 -1.97 -13.93
N GLY A 213 -10.62 -2.16 -12.99
CA GLY A 213 -9.38 -1.40 -12.90
C GLY A 213 -8.95 -1.10 -11.47
N PRO A 214 -7.92 -0.27 -11.31
CA PRO A 214 -7.50 0.23 -10.01
C PRO A 214 -8.62 1.02 -9.33
N ASP A 215 -8.71 0.87 -8.01
CA ASP A 215 -9.73 1.53 -7.19
C ASP A 215 -9.07 2.01 -5.88
N PHE A 216 -9.01 3.32 -5.69
CA PHE A 216 -8.36 3.94 -4.54
C PHE A 216 -9.35 4.29 -3.43
N SER A 217 -8.84 4.58 -2.22
CA SER A 217 -9.66 4.91 -1.05
C SER A 217 -10.44 6.22 -1.19
N ASN A 218 -9.99 7.13 -2.03
CA ASN A 218 -10.49 8.50 -2.16
C ASN A 218 -11.49 8.70 -3.31
N GLU A 219 -12.04 7.64 -3.91
CA GLU A 219 -13.04 7.68 -4.99
C GLU A 219 -12.66 8.51 -6.22
N SER A 220 -11.38 8.82 -6.39
CA SER A 220 -10.91 9.59 -7.54
C SER A 220 -10.98 8.77 -8.83
N PRO A 221 -11.54 9.32 -9.91
CA PRO A 221 -11.68 8.59 -11.17
C PRO A 221 -10.32 8.23 -11.77
N VAL A 222 -10.20 6.96 -12.15
CA VAL A 222 -9.07 6.43 -12.91
C VAL A 222 -9.35 6.56 -14.40
N ILE A 223 -8.46 7.20 -15.11
CA ILE A 223 -8.58 7.44 -16.55
C ILE A 223 -7.58 6.53 -17.27
N ILE A 224 -8.13 5.50 -17.90
CA ILE A 224 -7.39 4.51 -18.68
C ILE A 224 -8.34 3.94 -19.74
N ASN A 225 -7.85 3.66 -20.94
CA ASN A 225 -8.66 2.97 -21.94
C ASN A 225 -8.54 1.43 -21.78
N SER A 226 -9.44 0.70 -22.43
CA SER A 226 -9.51 -0.75 -22.27
C SER A 226 -8.28 -1.50 -22.80
N GLU A 227 -7.64 -0.98 -23.84
CA GLU A 227 -6.44 -1.58 -24.42
C GLU A 227 -5.23 -1.39 -23.52
N GLU A 228 -5.04 -0.18 -22.99
CA GLU A 228 -3.99 0.12 -22.02
C GLU A 228 -4.16 -0.65 -20.72
N LEU A 229 -5.42 -0.84 -20.26
CA LEU A 229 -5.75 -1.64 -19.09
C LEU A 229 -5.41 -3.12 -19.30
N GLU A 230 -5.76 -3.69 -20.47
CA GLU A 230 -5.43 -5.06 -20.82
C GLU A 230 -3.89 -5.24 -20.92
N GLU A 231 -3.18 -4.32 -21.55
CA GLU A 231 -1.72 -4.34 -21.65
C GLU A 231 -1.06 -4.26 -20.26
N MET A 232 -1.51 -3.33 -19.41
CA MET A 232 -1.00 -3.16 -18.05
C MET A 232 -1.14 -4.44 -17.23
N TYR A 233 -2.28 -5.09 -17.26
CA TYR A 233 -2.51 -6.32 -16.47
C TYR A 233 -1.90 -7.57 -17.11
N SER A 234 -1.69 -7.60 -18.42
CA SER A 234 -1.02 -8.71 -19.09
C SER A 234 0.49 -8.69 -18.88
N SER A 235 1.10 -7.50 -18.85
CA SER A 235 2.54 -7.33 -18.68
C SER A 235 2.96 -7.13 -17.22
N GLY A 236 2.04 -6.74 -16.34
CA GLY A 236 2.32 -6.29 -14.98
C GLY A 236 2.98 -4.91 -14.91
N ARG A 237 3.00 -4.17 -16.03
CA ARG A 237 3.59 -2.83 -16.15
C ARG A 237 2.70 -1.93 -16.98
N GLY A 238 2.64 -0.66 -16.62
CA GLY A 238 1.84 0.31 -17.36
C GLY A 238 1.70 1.61 -16.60
N GLY A 239 0.66 2.34 -16.91
CA GLY A 239 0.33 3.58 -16.20
C GLY A 239 -1.04 4.07 -16.59
N PHE A 240 -1.59 4.91 -15.74
CA PHE A 240 -2.90 5.53 -15.91
C PHE A 240 -2.89 6.91 -15.26
N LYS A 241 -3.95 7.68 -15.50
CA LYS A 241 -4.15 8.96 -14.84
C LYS A 241 -5.20 8.84 -13.75
N ILE A 242 -5.00 9.56 -12.67
CA ILE A 242 -5.99 9.74 -11.61
C ILE A 242 -6.36 11.22 -11.62
N GLN A 243 -7.65 11.53 -11.65
CA GLN A 243 -8.16 12.91 -11.65
C GLN A 243 -8.92 13.19 -10.36
N ALA A 244 -8.95 14.46 -9.97
CA ALA A 244 -9.85 14.94 -8.94
C ALA A 244 -11.31 14.79 -9.40
N LYS A 245 -12.21 14.48 -8.47
CA LYS A 245 -13.64 14.52 -8.68
C LYS A 245 -14.14 15.92 -8.36
N TRP A 246 -14.97 16.47 -9.23
CA TRP A 246 -15.44 17.83 -9.09
C TRP A 246 -16.87 18.00 -9.61
N GLN A 247 -17.52 19.05 -9.14
CA GLN A 247 -18.85 19.48 -9.60
C GLN A 247 -18.94 20.99 -9.67
N GLN A 248 -19.82 21.48 -10.50
CA GLN A 248 -20.10 22.93 -10.60
C GLN A 248 -21.35 23.28 -9.80
N GLU A 249 -21.23 24.24 -8.89
CA GLU A 249 -22.35 24.82 -8.15
C GLU A 249 -22.41 26.33 -8.39
N LYS A 250 -23.40 26.78 -9.15
CA LYS A 250 -23.57 28.21 -9.47
C LYS A 250 -22.27 28.82 -10.04
N ASN A 251 -21.63 29.70 -9.27
CA ASN A 251 -20.39 30.38 -9.63
C ASN A 251 -19.16 29.71 -9.04
N SER A 252 -19.24 28.49 -8.54
CA SER A 252 -18.12 27.82 -7.92
C SER A 252 -17.91 26.43 -8.52
N ILE A 253 -16.67 26.01 -8.57
CA ILE A 253 -16.27 24.63 -8.80
C ILE A 253 -15.87 24.05 -7.44
N ILE A 254 -16.51 22.95 -7.08
CA ILE A 254 -16.23 22.22 -5.84
C ILE A 254 -15.48 20.95 -6.20
N ILE A 255 -14.33 20.75 -5.56
CA ILE A 255 -13.54 19.53 -5.66
C ILE A 255 -13.76 18.75 -4.38
N ASP A 256 -14.35 17.56 -4.50
CA ASP A 256 -14.75 16.70 -3.40
C ASP A 256 -13.87 15.44 -3.25
N SER A 257 -12.97 15.19 -4.20
CA SER A 257 -11.97 14.13 -4.10
C SER A 257 -10.70 14.50 -4.85
N LEU A 258 -9.54 14.15 -4.29
CA LEU A 258 -8.23 14.43 -4.87
C LEU A 258 -7.55 13.15 -5.35
N PRO A 259 -6.65 13.22 -6.35
CA PRO A 259 -5.83 12.08 -6.74
C PRO A 259 -5.09 11.47 -5.56
N TYR A 260 -4.90 10.16 -5.60
CA TYR A 260 -4.14 9.44 -4.58
C TYR A 260 -2.78 10.10 -4.30
N GLN A 261 -2.49 10.34 -3.02
CA GLN A 261 -1.29 11.07 -2.56
C GLN A 261 -1.17 12.51 -3.09
N ALA A 262 -2.28 13.18 -3.39
CA ALA A 262 -2.30 14.60 -3.66
C ALA A 262 -2.70 15.37 -2.38
N SER A 263 -2.07 16.53 -2.18
CA SER A 263 -2.39 17.45 -1.08
C SER A 263 -3.24 18.60 -1.59
N GLY A 264 -4.35 18.89 -0.89
CA GLY A 264 -5.25 20.00 -1.20
C GLY A 264 -4.56 21.34 -1.06
N SER A 265 -3.80 21.54 0.01
CA SER A 265 -3.04 22.78 0.25
C SER A 265 -2.06 23.07 -0.88
N LYS A 266 -1.32 22.05 -1.36
CA LYS A 266 -0.39 22.21 -2.48
C LYS A 266 -1.11 22.54 -3.79
N ILE A 267 -2.26 21.94 -4.03
CA ILE A 267 -3.08 22.24 -5.21
C ILE A 267 -3.58 23.68 -5.17
N LEU A 268 -4.07 24.15 -4.02
CA LEU A 268 -4.48 25.54 -3.86
C LEU A 268 -3.33 26.51 -4.08
N GLU A 269 -2.11 26.20 -3.59
CA GLU A 269 -0.90 27.00 -3.87
C GLU A 269 -0.60 27.05 -5.37
N GLN A 270 -0.67 25.92 -6.09
CA GLN A 270 -0.45 25.87 -7.54
C GLN A 270 -1.46 26.71 -8.32
N ILE A 271 -2.74 26.72 -7.89
CA ILE A 271 -3.78 27.53 -8.52
C ILE A 271 -3.58 29.02 -8.17
N ALA A 272 -3.28 29.33 -6.91
CA ALA A 272 -3.02 30.69 -6.46
C ALA A 272 -1.83 31.34 -7.20
N GLU A 273 -0.76 30.59 -7.42
CA GLU A 273 0.38 31.06 -8.22
C GLU A 273 -0.03 31.41 -9.66
N GLN A 274 -0.90 30.60 -10.28
CA GLN A 274 -1.42 30.90 -11.62
C GLN A 274 -2.34 32.12 -11.62
N MET A 275 -3.12 32.35 -10.56
CA MET A 275 -3.94 33.59 -10.41
C MET A 275 -3.06 34.81 -10.28
N GLN A 276 -2.00 34.78 -9.45
CA GLN A 276 -1.04 35.86 -9.30
C GLN A 276 -0.34 36.21 -10.63
N ASN A 277 0.00 35.19 -11.40
CA ASN A 277 0.58 35.31 -12.73
C ASN A 277 -0.45 35.70 -13.82
N LYS A 278 -1.71 36.03 -13.44
CA LYS A 278 -2.81 36.44 -14.32
C LYS A 278 -3.16 35.40 -15.41
N LYS A 279 -2.83 34.14 -15.19
CA LYS A 279 -3.18 33.03 -16.11
C LYS A 279 -4.63 32.54 -15.94
N LEU A 280 -5.26 32.85 -14.81
CA LEU A 280 -6.63 32.45 -14.45
C LEU A 280 -7.52 33.67 -14.16
N PRO A 281 -7.77 34.58 -15.14
CA PRO A 281 -8.55 35.80 -14.91
C PRO A 281 -10.02 35.55 -14.58
N MET A 282 -10.52 34.33 -14.79
CA MET A 282 -11.88 33.91 -14.49
C MET A 282 -12.06 33.42 -13.03
N VAL A 283 -10.98 33.14 -12.31
CA VAL A 283 -11.00 32.70 -10.90
C VAL A 283 -10.86 33.94 -10.01
N VAL A 284 -11.74 34.08 -9.02
CA VAL A 284 -11.78 35.23 -8.10
C VAL A 284 -11.20 34.86 -6.75
N ASP A 285 -11.52 33.66 -6.24
CA ASP A 285 -11.15 33.24 -4.89
C ASP A 285 -10.97 31.72 -4.81
N LEU A 286 -10.18 31.31 -3.83
CA LEU A 286 -9.89 29.91 -3.50
C LEU A 286 -10.09 29.70 -2.01
N ALA A 287 -10.83 28.68 -1.62
CA ALA A 287 -11.05 28.30 -0.24
C ALA A 287 -10.87 26.80 -0.03
N ASP A 288 -10.34 26.43 1.13
CA ASP A 288 -10.45 25.09 1.68
C ASP A 288 -11.58 25.09 2.70
N GLU A 289 -12.66 24.41 2.37
CA GLU A 289 -13.84 24.26 3.24
C GLU A 289 -13.92 22.84 3.80
N GLY A 290 -12.82 22.09 3.76
CA GLY A 290 -12.77 20.73 4.31
C GLY A 290 -13.03 20.73 5.81
N ASP A 291 -13.81 19.74 6.27
CA ASP A 291 -14.10 19.49 7.68
C ASP A 291 -14.01 17.99 8.03
N HIS A 292 -14.48 17.59 9.19
CA HIS A 292 -14.44 16.19 9.63
C HIS A 292 -15.45 15.29 8.91
N GLU A 293 -16.53 15.87 8.34
CA GLU A 293 -17.56 15.15 7.57
C GLU A 293 -17.16 15.07 6.08
N TYR A 294 -16.61 16.18 5.57
CA TYR A 294 -16.11 16.32 4.19
C TYR A 294 -14.61 16.68 4.22
N PRO A 295 -13.71 15.71 4.39
CA PRO A 295 -12.27 15.98 4.56
C PRO A 295 -11.62 16.67 3.35
N VAL A 296 -12.22 16.56 2.18
CA VAL A 296 -11.80 17.25 0.97
C VAL A 296 -12.96 18.08 0.44
N ARG A 297 -12.85 19.39 0.51
CA ARG A 297 -13.78 20.34 -0.09
C ARG A 297 -13.03 21.62 -0.51
N LEU A 298 -12.41 21.56 -1.70
CA LEU A 298 -11.75 22.74 -2.24
C LEU A 298 -12.75 23.51 -3.13
N VAL A 299 -12.89 24.80 -2.87
CA VAL A 299 -13.84 25.66 -3.58
C VAL A 299 -13.08 26.68 -4.43
N ILE A 300 -13.34 26.68 -5.74
CA ILE A 300 -12.81 27.62 -6.70
C ILE A 300 -13.95 28.55 -7.11
N THR A 301 -13.93 29.79 -6.67
CA THR A 301 -14.96 30.79 -6.98
C THR A 301 -14.68 31.45 -8.33
N LEU A 302 -15.67 31.40 -9.22
CA LEU A 302 -15.61 31.96 -10.57
C LEU A 302 -16.19 33.37 -10.61
N LYS A 303 -15.67 34.19 -11.50
CA LYS A 303 -16.12 35.56 -11.73
C LYS A 303 -17.56 35.63 -12.25
N SER A 304 -18.03 34.59 -12.93
CA SER A 304 -19.35 34.54 -13.52
C SER A 304 -19.74 33.06 -13.77
N ASN A 305 -21.03 32.78 -13.69
CA ASN A 305 -21.60 31.47 -14.08
C ASN A 305 -21.54 31.17 -15.59
N ARG A 306 -21.07 32.13 -16.40
CA ARG A 306 -20.85 31.96 -17.85
C ARG A 306 -19.46 31.39 -18.17
N VAL A 307 -18.58 31.26 -17.18
CA VAL A 307 -17.28 30.61 -17.36
C VAL A 307 -17.52 29.14 -17.65
N ASN A 308 -16.88 28.62 -18.71
CA ASN A 308 -16.90 27.20 -18.99
C ASN A 308 -16.04 26.47 -17.96
N ALA A 309 -16.69 25.71 -17.06
CA ALA A 309 -16.01 24.99 -15.99
C ALA A 309 -15.16 23.83 -16.54
N ASP A 310 -15.60 23.17 -17.60
CA ASP A 310 -14.87 22.05 -18.23
C ASP A 310 -13.52 22.54 -18.81
N ASP A 311 -13.52 23.69 -19.51
CA ASP A 311 -12.30 24.25 -20.09
C ASP A 311 -11.32 24.65 -18.99
N LEU A 312 -11.81 25.24 -17.90
CA LEU A 312 -10.99 25.57 -16.75
C LEU A 312 -10.42 24.33 -16.07
N MET A 313 -11.25 23.32 -15.84
CA MET A 313 -10.79 22.07 -15.21
C MET A 313 -9.80 21.31 -16.10
N ASN A 314 -10.00 21.29 -17.42
CA ASN A 314 -9.02 20.71 -18.36
C ASN A 314 -7.67 21.42 -18.27
N HIS A 315 -7.65 22.77 -18.15
CA HIS A 315 -6.43 23.52 -17.93
C HIS A 315 -5.78 23.17 -16.58
N LEU A 316 -6.58 23.10 -15.51
CA LEU A 316 -6.09 22.76 -14.16
C LEU A 316 -5.57 21.33 -14.08
N PHE A 317 -6.21 20.36 -14.74
CA PHE A 317 -5.70 18.99 -14.84
C PHE A 317 -4.35 18.90 -15.56
N ALA A 318 -4.11 19.75 -16.54
CA ALA A 318 -2.83 19.79 -17.26
C ALA A 318 -1.73 20.52 -16.49
N SER A 319 -2.07 21.39 -15.55
CA SER A 319 -1.13 22.35 -14.94
C SER A 319 -0.97 22.22 -13.42
N THR A 320 -1.73 21.33 -12.77
CA THR A 320 -1.71 21.15 -11.31
C THR A 320 -1.77 19.66 -10.93
N ASP A 321 -1.60 19.38 -9.64
CA ASP A 321 -1.73 18.03 -9.07
C ASP A 321 -3.21 17.55 -8.98
N LEU A 322 -4.18 18.26 -9.56
CA LEU A 322 -5.57 17.77 -9.74
C LEU A 322 -5.65 16.57 -10.69
N GLN A 323 -4.63 16.37 -11.52
CA GLN A 323 -4.42 15.13 -12.25
C GLN A 323 -2.99 14.64 -12.01
N LYS A 324 -2.85 13.35 -11.70
CA LYS A 324 -1.55 12.71 -11.53
C LYS A 324 -1.43 11.47 -12.40
N ASN A 325 -0.22 11.23 -12.91
CA ASN A 325 0.11 9.99 -13.57
C ASN A 325 0.53 8.96 -12.52
N TYR A 326 -0.08 7.79 -12.54
CA TYR A 326 0.31 6.64 -11.74
C TYR A 326 1.02 5.62 -12.63
N ARG A 327 2.18 5.14 -12.17
CA ARG A 327 2.92 4.08 -12.86
C ARG A 327 2.67 2.76 -12.14
N THR A 328 2.37 1.72 -12.89
CA THR A 328 2.18 0.38 -12.33
C THR A 328 3.40 -0.48 -12.64
N ASN A 329 3.89 -1.18 -11.63
CA ASN A 329 4.92 -2.20 -11.73
C ASN A 329 4.63 -3.28 -10.68
N MET A 330 4.03 -4.39 -11.11
CA MET A 330 3.59 -5.48 -10.24
C MET A 330 4.75 -6.43 -9.91
N ASN A 331 5.80 -5.88 -9.31
CA ASN A 331 7.01 -6.60 -8.92
C ASN A 331 6.94 -7.04 -7.46
N LEU A 332 6.94 -8.34 -7.21
CA LEU A 332 6.79 -8.96 -5.88
C LEU A 332 7.79 -10.07 -5.68
N ILE A 333 7.98 -10.46 -4.42
CA ILE A 333 8.66 -11.71 -4.09
C ILE A 333 7.69 -12.86 -4.32
N SER A 334 8.06 -13.75 -5.24
CA SER A 334 7.29 -14.96 -5.56
C SER A 334 7.40 -16.01 -4.45
N LEU A 335 6.54 -17.02 -4.48
CA LEU A 335 6.65 -18.17 -3.55
C LEU A 335 7.96 -18.94 -3.68
N LYS A 336 8.68 -18.79 -4.81
CA LYS A 336 10.01 -19.34 -5.00
C LYS A 336 11.14 -18.52 -4.37
N GLY A 337 10.81 -17.41 -3.71
CA GLY A 337 11.78 -16.58 -2.97
C GLY A 337 12.53 -15.53 -3.80
N GLY A 338 12.18 -15.32 -5.08
CA GLY A 338 12.82 -14.32 -5.94
C GLY A 338 11.88 -13.22 -6.42
N PRO A 339 12.40 -12.04 -6.77
CA PRO A 339 11.59 -10.96 -7.34
C PRO A 339 11.10 -11.34 -8.75
N LYS A 340 9.82 -11.05 -9.02
CA LYS A 340 9.17 -11.33 -10.31
C LYS A 340 8.13 -10.26 -10.58
N VAL A 341 8.07 -9.80 -11.83
CA VAL A 341 6.95 -8.98 -12.31
C VAL A 341 5.83 -9.91 -12.73
N PHE A 342 4.64 -9.69 -12.17
CA PHE A 342 3.49 -10.55 -12.38
C PHE A 342 2.47 -9.92 -13.33
N ALA A 343 1.94 -10.72 -14.26
CA ALA A 343 0.64 -10.46 -14.85
C ALA A 343 -0.45 -10.65 -13.80
N LEU A 344 -1.59 -9.97 -13.92
CA LEU A 344 -2.68 -10.04 -12.93
C LEU A 344 -3.15 -11.49 -12.68
N ILE A 345 -3.41 -12.25 -13.74
CA ILE A 345 -3.86 -13.65 -13.62
C ILE A 345 -2.78 -14.52 -12.96
N ASP A 346 -1.52 -14.34 -13.31
CA ASP A 346 -0.43 -15.12 -12.74
C ASP A 346 -0.27 -14.83 -11.24
N LEU A 347 -0.46 -13.58 -10.83
CA LEU A 347 -0.45 -13.19 -9.42
C LEU A 347 -1.57 -13.90 -8.66
N LEU A 348 -2.81 -13.85 -9.16
CA LEU A 348 -3.95 -14.51 -8.53
C LEU A 348 -3.79 -16.03 -8.49
N LYS A 349 -3.26 -16.65 -9.55
CA LYS A 349 -2.97 -18.09 -9.59
C LYS A 349 -1.88 -18.48 -8.59
N GLU A 350 -0.78 -17.71 -8.49
CA GLU A 350 0.28 -18.00 -7.54
C GLU A 350 -0.20 -17.81 -6.08
N TRP A 351 -1.03 -16.80 -5.82
CA TRP A 351 -1.68 -16.63 -4.53
C TRP A 351 -2.65 -17.80 -4.22
N LEU A 352 -3.42 -18.29 -5.19
CA LEU A 352 -4.29 -19.47 -5.00
C LEU A 352 -3.48 -20.73 -4.66
N VAL A 353 -2.32 -20.93 -5.27
CA VAL A 353 -1.40 -22.03 -4.91
C VAL A 353 -0.99 -21.89 -3.45
N PHE A 354 -0.57 -20.71 -3.01
CA PHE A 354 -0.23 -20.43 -1.63
C PHE A 354 -1.41 -20.70 -0.69
N ARG A 355 -2.59 -20.20 -1.01
CA ARG A 355 -3.78 -20.40 -0.17
C ARG A 355 -4.22 -21.86 -0.09
N THR A 356 -4.12 -22.59 -1.18
CA THR A 356 -4.45 -24.03 -1.22
C THR A 356 -3.54 -24.82 -0.27
N VAL A 357 -2.25 -24.53 -0.23
CA VAL A 357 -1.32 -25.18 0.72
C VAL A 357 -1.70 -24.85 2.16
N SER A 358 -1.93 -23.57 2.49
CA SER A 358 -2.35 -23.14 3.83
C SER A 358 -3.67 -23.82 4.25
N TYR A 359 -4.64 -23.90 3.34
CA TYR A 359 -5.93 -24.56 3.60
C TYR A 359 -5.79 -26.06 3.80
N THR A 360 -4.92 -26.72 3.05
CA THR A 360 -4.64 -28.15 3.22
C THR A 360 -4.08 -28.45 4.61
N HIS A 361 -3.17 -27.60 5.11
CA HIS A 361 -2.63 -27.74 6.48
C HIS A 361 -3.70 -27.56 7.56
N LEU A 362 -4.69 -26.68 7.36
CA LEU A 362 -5.82 -26.52 8.27
C LEU A 362 -6.71 -27.75 8.33
N THR A 363 -6.88 -28.48 7.23
CA THR A 363 -7.85 -29.57 7.08
C THR A 363 -7.24 -30.94 7.30
N LEU A 364 -5.91 -31.05 7.37
CA LEU A 364 -5.26 -32.31 7.75
C LEU A 364 -5.64 -32.69 9.19
N PRO A 365 -6.14 -33.90 9.45
CA PRO A 365 -6.33 -34.35 10.81
C PRO A 365 -4.97 -34.33 11.50
N THR A 366 -4.88 -33.65 12.63
CA THR A 366 -3.76 -33.80 13.56
C THR A 366 -3.65 -35.28 13.87
N THR A 367 -2.68 -35.96 13.28
CA THR A 367 -2.34 -37.35 13.68
C THR A 367 -1.89 -37.24 15.13
N VAL A 368 -2.79 -37.59 16.02
CA VAL A 368 -2.45 -37.81 17.43
C VAL A 368 -1.42 -38.92 17.41
N SER A 369 -0.17 -38.57 17.61
CA SER A 369 0.85 -39.55 17.98
C SER A 369 0.44 -40.15 19.32
N VAL A 370 0.05 -41.41 19.28
CA VAL A 370 -0.15 -42.26 20.44
C VAL A 370 1.19 -42.55 21.08
#